data_d6eae630e8afea890d9588b808629a10
#
_entry.id   d6eae630e8afea890d9588b808629a10
#
_cell.length_a   1.000
_cell.length_b   1.000
_cell.length_c   1.000
_cell.angle_alpha   90.00
_cell.angle_beta   90.00
_cell.angle_gamma   90.00
#
_symmetry.space_group_name_H-M   'P 1'
#
loop_
_entity.id
_entity.type
_entity.pdbx_description
1 polymer ?
#
loop_
_entity_poly.entity_id
_entity_poly.type
_entity_poly.pdbx_seq_one_letter_code
_entity_poly.pdbx_strand_id
1 'polypeptide(L)'
;MHKEKCLSLYTGICSRLLFPLHERLKGHDSVARRQRLEKSQWWPVDRLAEEQALRLRDFLVGIGARVPYHRDLFRRLGFDPASVRTTADLSLLPLLGKPDIRANVERLKADGHGPLTRYNTGGSSGEPLIFYMGKGRKSHDVAAKWRATRWWDVDIGDRELVVWGSPIELGAQDRLRRLRDGIMRSHLLPAFEMSAENLDHFVDAIRDRRPAMLFGYPSSLSLIAQR
;
A
#
# COMPACT_ATOMS: atom_id res chain seq x y z
N MET A 1 -17.91 22.62 -8.36
CA MET A 1 -18.24 22.26 -9.77
C MET A 1 -17.02 21.53 -10.32
N HIS A 2 -16.95 20.17 -10.15
CA HIS A 2 -15.87 19.37 -10.72
C HIS A 2 -16.09 19.33 -12.24
N LYS A 3 -15.21 19.98 -13.01
CA LYS A 3 -15.09 19.69 -14.43
C LYS A 3 -14.64 18.24 -14.55
N GLU A 4 -15.48 17.35 -15.06
CA GLU A 4 -15.04 16.01 -15.45
C GLU A 4 -13.88 16.17 -16.42
N LYS A 5 -12.67 15.85 -15.96
CA LYS A 5 -11.50 15.78 -16.83
C LYS A 5 -11.76 14.65 -17.82
N CYS A 6 -11.88 14.98 -19.08
CA CYS A 6 -11.96 13.97 -20.12
C CYS A 6 -10.71 13.10 -20.04
N LEU A 7 -10.84 11.87 -19.52
CA LEU A 7 -9.73 10.90 -19.45
C LEU A 7 -9.16 10.76 -20.86
N SER A 8 -7.83 10.82 -20.97
CA SER A 8 -7.20 10.52 -22.26
C SER A 8 -7.63 9.11 -22.70
N LEU A 9 -7.80 8.89 -24.00
CA LEU A 9 -8.15 7.56 -24.53
C LEU A 9 -7.21 6.49 -23.98
N TYR A 10 -5.91 6.80 -23.91
CA TYR A 10 -4.89 5.91 -23.36
C TYR A 10 -5.11 5.60 -21.88
N THR A 11 -5.36 6.60 -21.06
CA THR A 11 -5.67 6.43 -19.63
C THR A 11 -6.90 5.55 -19.44
N GLY A 12 -7.93 5.76 -20.26
CA GLY A 12 -9.13 4.92 -20.25
C GLY A 12 -8.86 3.46 -20.58
N ILE A 13 -8.01 3.18 -21.56
CA ILE A 13 -7.59 1.80 -21.91
C ILE A 13 -6.74 1.19 -20.77
N CYS A 14 -5.79 1.94 -20.24
CA CYS A 14 -4.95 1.45 -19.14
C CYS A 14 -5.79 1.11 -17.90
N SER A 15 -6.62 2.03 -17.42
CA SER A 15 -7.34 1.88 -16.15
C SER A 15 -8.49 0.88 -16.22
N ARG A 16 -9.13 0.71 -17.40
CA ARG A 16 -10.32 -0.15 -17.56
C ARG A 16 -10.01 -1.53 -18.14
N LEU A 17 -8.88 -1.68 -18.87
CA LEU A 17 -8.55 -2.92 -19.55
C LEU A 17 -7.19 -3.48 -19.14
N LEU A 18 -6.09 -2.76 -19.40
CA LEU A 18 -4.73 -3.32 -19.23
C LEU A 18 -4.41 -3.59 -17.77
N PHE A 19 -4.69 -2.66 -16.88
CA PHE A 19 -4.40 -2.81 -15.46
C PHE A 19 -5.29 -3.87 -14.78
N PRO A 20 -6.62 -3.91 -14.99
CA PRO A 20 -7.45 -5.00 -14.49
C PRO A 20 -7.01 -6.37 -14.95
N LEU A 21 -6.63 -6.52 -16.23
CA LEU A 21 -6.10 -7.77 -16.76
C LEU A 21 -4.78 -8.18 -16.05
N HIS A 22 -3.86 -7.25 -15.91
CA HIS A 22 -2.60 -7.48 -15.19
C HIS A 22 -2.82 -7.90 -13.74
N GLU A 23 -3.71 -7.23 -13.00
CA GLU A 23 -4.03 -7.58 -11.62
C GLU A 23 -4.67 -8.97 -11.52
N ARG A 24 -5.57 -9.29 -12.45
CA ARG A 24 -6.20 -10.63 -12.53
C ARG A 24 -5.17 -11.74 -12.79
N LEU A 25 -4.22 -11.52 -13.71
CA LEU A 25 -3.14 -12.48 -13.99
C LEU A 25 -2.24 -12.72 -12.76
N LYS A 26 -2.07 -11.74 -11.90
CA LYS A 26 -1.37 -11.87 -10.62
C LYS A 26 -2.21 -12.53 -9.52
N GLY A 27 -3.48 -12.76 -9.76
CA GLY A 27 -4.43 -13.25 -8.75
C GLY A 27 -4.71 -12.20 -7.68
N HIS A 28 -4.69 -10.91 -8.03
CA HIS A 28 -5.07 -9.79 -7.18
C HIS A 28 -6.54 -9.42 -7.36
N ASP A 29 -7.20 -8.98 -6.29
CA ASP A 29 -8.58 -8.50 -6.28
C ASP A 29 -8.69 -6.97 -6.11
N SER A 30 -7.63 -6.24 -6.48
CA SER A 30 -7.50 -4.78 -6.32
C SER A 30 -8.65 -4.00 -6.98
N VAL A 31 -9.15 -4.44 -8.13
CA VAL A 31 -10.28 -3.79 -8.82
C VAL A 31 -11.55 -3.85 -7.97
N ALA A 32 -11.91 -5.02 -7.47
CA ALA A 32 -13.09 -5.19 -6.63
C ALA A 32 -12.96 -4.44 -5.30
N ARG A 33 -11.76 -4.42 -4.71
CA ARG A 33 -11.48 -3.64 -3.50
C ARG A 33 -11.61 -2.16 -3.75
N ARG A 34 -11.05 -1.63 -4.84
CA ARG A 34 -11.21 -0.22 -5.22
C ARG A 34 -12.68 0.17 -5.33
N GLN A 35 -13.47 -0.62 -6.05
CA GLN A 35 -14.90 -0.34 -6.21
C GLN A 35 -15.63 -0.29 -4.86
N ARG A 36 -15.28 -1.19 -3.92
CA ARG A 36 -15.84 -1.16 -2.55
C ARG A 36 -15.39 0.09 -1.79
N LEU A 37 -14.11 0.45 -1.87
CA LEU A 37 -13.57 1.65 -1.23
C LEU A 37 -14.19 2.93 -1.79
N GLU A 38 -14.41 3.02 -3.10
CA GLU A 38 -15.09 4.16 -3.75
C GLU A 38 -16.55 4.31 -3.31
N LYS A 39 -17.25 3.21 -3.09
CA LYS A 39 -18.61 3.25 -2.57
C LYS A 39 -18.66 3.67 -1.09
N SER A 40 -17.75 3.14 -0.28
CA SER A 40 -17.77 3.35 1.16
C SER A 40 -17.19 4.71 1.60
N GLN A 41 -16.35 5.35 0.79
CA GLN A 41 -15.68 6.61 1.16
C GLN A 41 -16.65 7.78 1.46
N TRP A 42 -17.89 7.69 0.99
CA TRP A 42 -18.94 8.69 1.17
C TRP A 42 -20.05 8.24 2.14
N TRP A 43 -19.83 7.14 2.88
CA TRP A 43 -20.78 6.71 3.87
C TRP A 43 -20.80 7.67 5.08
N PRO A 44 -21.96 7.81 5.76
CA PRO A 44 -22.02 8.53 7.04
C PRO A 44 -21.03 7.98 8.04
N VAL A 45 -20.55 8.86 8.95
CA VAL A 45 -19.52 8.52 9.95
C VAL A 45 -19.93 7.32 10.80
N ASP A 46 -21.19 7.28 11.25
CA ASP A 46 -21.69 6.18 12.06
C ASP A 46 -21.61 4.84 11.35
N ARG A 47 -22.01 4.80 10.07
CA ARG A 47 -21.88 3.60 9.23
C ARG A 47 -20.43 3.18 9.01
N LEU A 48 -19.51 4.15 8.85
CA LEU A 48 -18.07 3.85 8.74
C LEU A 48 -17.54 3.26 10.05
N ALA A 49 -17.95 3.78 11.20
CA ALA A 49 -17.57 3.28 12.50
C ALA A 49 -18.09 1.85 12.76
N GLU A 50 -19.33 1.57 12.38
CA GLU A 50 -19.90 0.22 12.43
C GLU A 50 -19.14 -0.78 11.57
N GLU A 51 -18.89 -0.41 10.32
CA GLU A 51 -18.12 -1.25 9.38
C GLU A 51 -16.69 -1.49 9.86
N GLN A 52 -16.05 -0.46 10.44
CA GLN A 52 -14.71 -0.57 11.03
C GLN A 52 -14.70 -1.54 12.21
N ALA A 53 -15.68 -1.45 13.10
CA ALA A 53 -15.81 -2.34 14.24
C ALA A 53 -16.05 -3.80 13.82
N LEU A 54 -16.91 -4.01 12.83
CA LEU A 54 -17.16 -5.34 12.26
C LEU A 54 -15.88 -5.95 11.67
N ARG A 55 -15.17 -5.19 10.84
CA ARG A 55 -13.91 -5.66 10.22
C ARG A 55 -12.81 -5.90 11.25
N LEU A 56 -12.74 -5.07 12.28
CA LEU A 56 -11.78 -5.25 13.37
C LEU A 56 -12.07 -6.54 14.11
N ARG A 57 -13.33 -6.80 14.48
CA ARG A 57 -13.72 -8.05 15.13
C ARG A 57 -13.40 -9.26 14.28
N ASP A 58 -13.77 -9.25 13.00
CA ASP A 58 -13.50 -10.35 12.09
C ASP A 58 -11.99 -10.60 11.93
N PHE A 59 -11.21 -9.53 11.88
CA PHE A 59 -9.74 -9.61 11.84
C PHE A 59 -9.18 -10.24 13.13
N LEU A 60 -9.62 -9.77 14.31
CA LEU A 60 -9.14 -10.29 15.60
C LEU A 60 -9.55 -11.75 15.81
N VAL A 61 -10.77 -12.13 15.46
CA VAL A 61 -11.20 -13.54 15.45
C VAL A 61 -10.32 -14.35 14.51
N GLY A 62 -10.07 -13.84 13.30
CA GLY A 62 -9.24 -14.52 12.32
C GLY A 62 -7.80 -14.72 12.76
N ILE A 63 -7.15 -13.72 13.37
CA ILE A 63 -5.77 -13.87 13.87
C ILE A 63 -5.72 -14.71 15.16
N GLY A 64 -6.72 -14.62 16.02
CA GLY A 64 -6.83 -15.48 17.20
C GLY A 64 -6.96 -16.95 16.85
N ALA A 65 -7.64 -17.27 15.77
CA ALA A 65 -7.79 -18.65 15.30
C ALA A 65 -6.52 -19.16 14.57
N ARG A 66 -5.87 -18.33 13.74
CA ARG A 66 -4.87 -18.78 12.77
C ARG A 66 -3.43 -18.35 13.03
N VAL A 67 -3.19 -17.32 13.90
CA VAL A 67 -1.86 -16.82 14.18
C VAL A 67 -1.40 -17.30 15.55
N PRO A 68 -0.42 -18.21 15.66
CA PRO A 68 0.00 -18.83 16.92
C PRO A 68 0.33 -17.81 18.03
N TYR A 69 1.01 -16.72 17.68
CA TYR A 69 1.33 -15.66 18.64
C TYR A 69 0.05 -15.03 19.26
N HIS A 70 -0.91 -14.64 18.43
CA HIS A 70 -2.14 -13.99 18.90
C HIS A 70 -3.07 -14.96 19.59
N ARG A 71 -3.15 -16.21 19.14
CA ARG A 71 -3.93 -17.26 19.81
C ARG A 71 -3.48 -17.46 21.24
N ASP A 72 -2.17 -17.55 21.47
CA ASP A 72 -1.62 -17.73 22.82
C ASP A 72 -1.73 -16.46 23.66
N LEU A 73 -1.56 -15.28 23.04
CA LEU A 73 -1.76 -13.99 23.71
C LEU A 73 -3.20 -13.84 24.21
N PHE A 74 -4.19 -14.06 23.34
CA PHE A 74 -5.61 -13.91 23.69
C PHE A 74 -6.01 -14.89 24.78
N ARG A 75 -5.57 -16.15 24.70
CA ARG A 75 -5.80 -17.15 25.75
C ARG A 75 -5.22 -16.70 27.09
N ARG A 76 -3.98 -16.23 27.12
CA ARG A 76 -3.29 -15.78 28.34
C ARG A 76 -3.96 -14.57 28.98
N LEU A 77 -4.51 -13.67 28.18
CA LEU A 77 -5.23 -12.48 28.66
C LEU A 77 -6.70 -12.73 28.98
N GLY A 78 -7.25 -13.89 28.66
CA GLY A 78 -8.70 -14.12 28.72
C GLY A 78 -9.47 -13.22 27.75
N PHE A 79 -8.83 -12.75 26.67
CA PHE A 79 -9.43 -11.85 25.71
C PHE A 79 -10.26 -12.61 24.69
N ASP A 80 -11.56 -12.30 24.63
CA ASP A 80 -12.46 -12.82 23.59
C ASP A 80 -12.55 -11.84 22.41
N PRO A 81 -11.93 -12.16 21.25
CA PRO A 81 -11.98 -11.28 20.09
C PRO A 81 -13.39 -11.10 19.51
N ALA A 82 -14.34 -12.03 19.78
CA ALA A 82 -15.72 -11.90 19.32
C ALA A 82 -16.52 -10.85 20.10
N SER A 83 -16.06 -10.48 21.29
CA SER A 83 -16.69 -9.47 22.14
C SER A 83 -16.40 -8.03 21.70
N VAL A 84 -15.43 -7.80 20.82
CA VAL A 84 -15.00 -6.47 20.33
C VAL A 84 -16.14 -5.75 19.64
N ARG A 85 -16.41 -4.50 20.04
CA ARG A 85 -17.48 -3.64 19.53
C ARG A 85 -16.97 -2.36 18.90
N THR A 86 -15.83 -1.85 19.38
CA THR A 86 -15.25 -0.58 18.97
C THR A 86 -13.73 -0.68 18.83
N THR A 87 -13.11 0.31 18.20
CA THR A 87 -11.64 0.41 18.16
C THR A 87 -11.01 0.68 19.52
N ALA A 88 -11.77 1.22 20.48
CA ALA A 88 -11.30 1.46 21.85
C ALA A 88 -10.98 0.15 22.59
N ASP A 89 -11.64 -0.95 22.23
CA ASP A 89 -11.39 -2.27 22.83
C ASP A 89 -9.97 -2.81 22.57
N LEU A 90 -9.26 -2.24 21.58
CA LEU A 90 -7.85 -2.54 21.34
C LEU A 90 -6.93 -2.16 22.51
N SER A 91 -7.35 -1.24 23.37
CA SER A 91 -6.62 -0.89 24.60
C SER A 91 -6.46 -2.04 25.59
N LEU A 92 -7.30 -3.07 25.46
CA LEU A 92 -7.19 -4.31 26.26
C LEU A 92 -6.03 -5.20 25.82
N LEU A 93 -5.42 -4.93 24.67
CA LEU A 93 -4.29 -5.69 24.16
C LEU A 93 -2.99 -4.92 24.38
N PRO A 94 -1.89 -5.62 24.71
CA PRO A 94 -0.59 -4.97 24.84
C PRO A 94 -0.08 -4.49 23.49
N LEU A 95 0.75 -3.45 23.52
CA LEU A 95 1.45 -2.98 22.33
C LEU A 95 2.45 -4.04 21.85
N LEU A 96 2.48 -4.24 20.52
CA LEU A 96 3.43 -5.12 19.87
C LEU A 96 4.64 -4.31 19.38
N GLY A 97 5.76 -4.40 20.10
CA GLY A 97 7.00 -3.69 19.78
C GLY A 97 7.87 -4.39 18.73
N LYS A 98 8.85 -3.68 18.17
CA LYS A 98 9.83 -4.29 17.24
C LYS A 98 10.58 -5.50 17.83
N PRO A 99 11.02 -5.49 19.11
CA PRO A 99 11.64 -6.65 19.74
C PRO A 99 10.73 -7.88 19.74
N ASP A 100 9.44 -7.70 20.07
CA ASP A 100 8.47 -8.79 20.10
C ASP A 100 8.25 -9.39 18.73
N ILE A 101 8.16 -8.53 17.70
CA ILE A 101 8.00 -8.98 16.30
C ILE A 101 9.23 -9.79 15.88
N ARG A 102 10.45 -9.32 16.18
CA ARG A 102 11.69 -10.03 15.83
C ARG A 102 11.78 -11.40 16.51
N ALA A 103 11.45 -11.46 17.79
CA ALA A 103 11.47 -12.70 18.54
C ALA A 103 10.40 -13.71 18.09
N ASN A 104 9.34 -13.26 17.41
CA ASN A 104 8.19 -14.07 17.07
C ASN A 104 7.85 -14.10 15.57
N VAL A 105 8.78 -13.82 14.67
CA VAL A 105 8.54 -13.69 13.22
C VAL A 105 7.77 -14.91 12.66
N GLU A 106 8.17 -16.13 13.01
CA GLU A 106 7.52 -17.34 12.54
C GLU A 106 6.13 -17.52 13.17
N ARG A 107 5.98 -17.21 14.44
CA ARG A 107 4.70 -17.34 15.16
C ARG A 107 3.68 -16.27 14.80
N LEU A 108 4.12 -15.18 14.15
CA LEU A 108 3.26 -14.12 13.63
C LEU A 108 2.74 -14.41 12.22
N LYS A 109 3.17 -15.50 11.58
CA LYS A 109 2.57 -15.99 10.35
C LYS A 109 1.32 -16.81 10.66
N ALA A 110 0.29 -16.69 9.82
CA ALA A 110 -0.94 -17.45 10.00
C ALA A 110 -0.72 -18.92 9.61
N ASP A 111 -1.30 -19.85 10.37
CA ASP A 111 -1.34 -21.26 10.01
C ASP A 111 -2.03 -21.42 8.63
N GLY A 112 -1.47 -22.24 7.76
CA GLY A 112 -2.02 -22.49 6.43
C GLY A 112 -1.96 -21.28 5.49
N HIS A 113 -1.08 -20.33 5.73
CA HIS A 113 -0.91 -19.18 4.86
C HIS A 113 -0.46 -19.60 3.45
N GLY A 114 -0.97 -18.92 2.41
CA GLY A 114 -0.46 -19.04 1.06
C GLY A 114 0.92 -18.36 0.89
N PRO A 115 1.40 -18.20 -0.35
CA PRO A 115 2.68 -17.55 -0.61
C PRO A 115 2.77 -16.14 0.01
N LEU A 116 3.83 -15.93 0.80
CA LEU A 116 4.14 -14.66 1.44
C LEU A 116 5.35 -14.02 0.76
N THR A 117 5.33 -12.71 0.64
CA THR A 117 6.49 -11.93 0.21
C THR A 117 7.15 -11.29 1.42
N ARG A 118 8.46 -11.45 1.54
CA ARG A 118 9.27 -10.80 2.58
C ARG A 118 9.45 -9.34 2.27
N TYR A 119 9.28 -8.49 3.28
CA TYR A 119 9.54 -7.06 3.25
C TYR A 119 10.42 -6.65 4.42
N ASN A 120 11.01 -5.46 4.32
CA ASN A 120 11.73 -4.82 5.41
C ASN A 120 11.37 -3.34 5.46
N THR A 121 11.45 -2.76 6.66
CA THR A 121 11.37 -1.30 6.82
C THR A 121 12.71 -0.66 6.44
N GLY A 122 12.70 0.63 6.02
CA GLY A 122 13.90 1.34 5.58
C GLY A 122 15.01 1.53 6.65
N GLY A 123 14.76 1.17 7.91
CA GLY A 123 15.80 1.17 8.96
C GLY A 123 16.33 2.55 9.36
N SER A 124 15.62 3.65 9.08
CA SER A 124 16.04 5.02 9.41
C SER A 124 16.34 5.28 10.89
N SER A 125 15.89 4.42 11.79
CA SER A 125 16.07 4.50 13.24
C SER A 125 16.76 3.27 13.85
N GLY A 126 17.57 2.54 13.08
CA GLY A 126 18.26 1.32 13.53
C GLY A 126 18.02 0.12 12.61
N GLU A 127 18.09 -1.10 13.17
CA GLU A 127 17.92 -2.32 12.38
C GLU A 127 16.55 -2.41 11.69
N PRO A 128 16.51 -2.80 10.40
CA PRO A 128 15.27 -3.01 9.68
C PRO A 128 14.39 -4.06 10.33
N LEU A 129 13.06 -3.82 10.34
CA LEU A 129 12.09 -4.82 10.73
C LEU A 129 11.74 -5.68 9.52
N ILE A 130 11.88 -6.99 9.66
CA ILE A 130 11.46 -7.95 8.63
C ILE A 130 10.02 -8.37 8.91
N PHE A 131 9.18 -8.35 7.89
CA PHE A 131 7.80 -8.80 7.96
C PHE A 131 7.33 -9.40 6.62
N TYR A 132 6.17 -10.01 6.62
CA TYR A 132 5.66 -10.76 5.48
C TYR A 132 4.27 -10.27 5.07
N MET A 133 4.01 -10.19 3.77
CA MET A 133 2.72 -9.77 3.24
C MET A 133 2.19 -10.76 2.22
N GLY A 134 0.91 -11.08 2.35
CA GLY A 134 0.17 -11.87 1.39
C GLY A 134 -0.45 -11.03 0.27
N LYS A 135 -1.01 -11.70 -0.74
CA LYS A 135 -1.66 -11.07 -1.91
C LYS A 135 -2.79 -10.12 -1.52
N GLY A 136 -3.58 -10.46 -0.49
CA GLY A 136 -4.71 -9.64 -0.06
C GLY A 136 -4.28 -8.25 0.43
N ARG A 137 -3.16 -8.15 1.15
CA ARG A 137 -2.61 -6.86 1.58
C ARG A 137 -2.13 -6.03 0.39
N LYS A 138 -1.40 -6.65 -0.55
CA LYS A 138 -0.95 -5.98 -1.77
C LYS A 138 -2.11 -5.45 -2.60
N SER A 139 -3.15 -6.27 -2.78
CA SER A 139 -4.36 -5.85 -3.51
C SER A 139 -5.05 -4.66 -2.85
N HIS A 140 -5.06 -4.62 -1.51
CA HIS A 140 -5.64 -3.50 -0.77
C HIS A 140 -4.84 -2.22 -0.95
N ASP A 141 -3.50 -2.28 -0.84
CA ASP A 141 -2.63 -1.12 -1.00
C ASP A 141 -2.78 -0.50 -2.40
N VAL A 142 -2.80 -1.33 -3.43
CA VAL A 142 -3.04 -0.90 -4.82
C VAL A 142 -4.41 -0.23 -4.95
N ALA A 143 -5.45 -0.85 -4.40
CA ALA A 143 -6.81 -0.33 -4.45
C ALA A 143 -6.96 1.01 -3.71
N ALA A 144 -6.33 1.14 -2.54
CA ALA A 144 -6.37 2.34 -1.73
C ALA A 144 -5.64 3.52 -2.40
N LYS A 145 -4.42 3.28 -2.94
CA LYS A 145 -3.69 4.28 -3.73
C LYS A 145 -4.54 4.73 -4.91
N TRP A 146 -5.03 3.79 -5.71
CA TRP A 146 -5.81 4.08 -6.92
C TRP A 146 -7.07 4.88 -6.61
N ARG A 147 -7.81 4.53 -5.55
CA ARG A 147 -8.95 5.33 -5.11
C ARG A 147 -8.54 6.76 -4.74
N ALA A 148 -7.45 6.93 -3.97
CA ALA A 148 -6.99 8.23 -3.50
C ALA A 148 -6.55 9.15 -4.64
N THR A 149 -5.84 8.62 -5.65
CA THR A 149 -5.40 9.42 -6.80
C THR A 149 -6.58 9.92 -7.64
N ARG A 150 -7.66 9.14 -7.72
CA ARG A 150 -8.88 9.54 -8.43
C ARG A 150 -9.63 10.72 -7.81
N TRP A 151 -9.37 11.05 -6.54
CA TRP A 151 -9.88 12.31 -5.96
C TRP A 151 -9.30 13.56 -6.63
N TRP A 152 -8.14 13.40 -7.28
CA TRP A 152 -7.41 14.46 -7.96
C TRP A 152 -7.46 14.31 -9.49
N ASP A 153 -8.45 13.57 -10.00
CA ASP A 153 -8.60 13.27 -11.42
C ASP A 153 -7.35 12.61 -12.04
N VAL A 154 -6.61 11.82 -11.25
CA VAL A 154 -5.47 11.02 -11.72
C VAL A 154 -5.84 9.55 -11.70
N ASP A 155 -5.73 8.88 -12.85
CA ASP A 155 -6.03 7.47 -13.00
C ASP A 155 -4.81 6.69 -13.52
N ILE A 156 -4.87 5.36 -13.45
CA ILE A 156 -3.83 4.49 -13.98
C ILE A 156 -3.71 4.69 -15.49
N GLY A 157 -2.48 4.93 -15.97
CA GLY A 157 -2.20 5.29 -17.34
C GLY A 157 -1.98 6.80 -17.56
N ASP A 158 -2.27 7.65 -16.57
CA ASP A 158 -1.75 9.00 -16.53
C ASP A 158 -0.25 8.97 -16.23
N ARG A 159 0.48 9.99 -16.68
CA ARG A 159 1.93 10.07 -16.44
C ARG A 159 2.20 10.29 -14.95
N GLU A 160 2.92 9.36 -14.34
CA GLU A 160 3.31 9.38 -12.93
C GLU A 160 4.83 9.33 -12.82
N LEU A 161 5.40 10.19 -11.96
CA LEU A 161 6.75 10.03 -11.46
C LEU A 161 6.70 9.60 -10.00
N VAL A 162 7.40 8.50 -9.69
CA VAL A 162 7.45 7.91 -8.35
C VAL A 162 8.84 8.15 -7.77
N VAL A 163 8.94 9.05 -6.79
CA VAL A 163 10.19 9.35 -6.07
C VAL A 163 10.26 8.45 -4.85
N TRP A 164 10.79 7.25 -5.03
CA TRP A 164 10.71 6.17 -4.04
C TRP A 164 11.88 5.21 -4.11
N GLY A 165 11.99 4.38 -3.09
CA GLY A 165 12.84 3.22 -3.09
C GLY A 165 14.11 3.38 -2.29
N SER A 166 14.66 2.21 -1.98
CA SER A 166 16.00 2.01 -1.43
C SER A 166 16.84 1.24 -2.46
N PRO A 167 18.18 1.18 -2.32
CA PRO A 167 19.05 0.39 -3.19
C PRO A 167 18.60 -1.07 -3.33
N ILE A 168 18.07 -1.65 -2.23
CA ILE A 168 17.58 -3.03 -2.17
C ILE A 168 16.34 -3.23 -3.04
N GLU A 169 15.44 -2.23 -3.07
CA GLU A 169 14.19 -2.29 -3.85
C GLU A 169 14.44 -2.11 -5.35
N LEU A 170 15.44 -1.33 -5.72
CA LEU A 170 15.82 -1.11 -7.12
C LEU A 170 16.49 -2.33 -7.76
N GLY A 171 17.31 -3.07 -7.02
CA GLY A 171 17.95 -4.29 -7.50
C GLY A 171 16.96 -5.39 -7.89
N ALA A 172 15.72 -5.32 -7.41
CA ALA A 172 14.64 -6.25 -7.73
C ALA A 172 13.79 -5.83 -8.94
N GLN A 173 14.17 -4.76 -9.67
CA GLN A 173 13.46 -4.34 -10.88
C GLN A 173 13.91 -5.15 -12.10
N ASP A 174 13.14 -6.19 -12.41
CA ASP A 174 13.34 -6.96 -13.64
C ASP A 174 12.84 -6.22 -14.89
N ARG A 175 13.19 -6.75 -16.09
CA ARG A 175 12.79 -6.17 -17.39
C ARG A 175 11.26 -6.12 -17.54
N LEU A 176 10.54 -7.10 -17.00
CA LEU A 176 9.07 -7.17 -17.07
C LEU A 176 8.42 -6.05 -16.26
N ARG A 177 8.99 -5.74 -15.10
CA ARG A 177 8.50 -4.64 -14.25
C ARG A 177 8.68 -3.29 -14.95
N ARG A 178 9.86 -3.05 -15.56
CA ARG A 178 10.12 -1.83 -16.33
C ARG A 178 9.20 -1.70 -17.54
N LEU A 179 8.95 -2.80 -18.28
CA LEU A 179 8.00 -2.80 -19.39
C LEU A 179 6.58 -2.46 -18.93
N ARG A 180 6.11 -3.10 -17.85
CA ARG A 180 4.81 -2.78 -17.26
C ARG A 180 4.72 -1.31 -16.86
N ASP A 181 5.73 -0.79 -16.16
CA ASP A 181 5.76 0.59 -15.69
C ASP A 181 5.74 1.55 -16.87
N GLY A 182 6.45 1.25 -17.96
CA GLY A 182 6.38 1.99 -19.21
C GLY A 182 4.98 2.00 -19.83
N ILE A 183 4.31 0.84 -19.90
CA ILE A 183 2.92 0.73 -20.37
C ILE A 183 1.97 1.52 -19.47
N MET A 184 2.16 1.49 -18.16
CA MET A 184 1.34 2.24 -17.22
C MET A 184 1.74 3.71 -17.09
N ARG A 185 2.74 4.17 -17.83
CA ARG A 185 3.34 5.52 -17.79
C ARG A 185 3.84 5.93 -16.42
N SER A 186 4.19 4.98 -15.57
CA SER A 186 4.84 5.21 -14.29
C SER A 186 6.36 5.15 -14.44
N HIS A 187 7.09 6.11 -13.89
CA HIS A 187 8.54 6.16 -13.93
C HIS A 187 9.11 6.38 -12.54
N LEU A 188 10.07 5.52 -12.15
CA LEU A 188 10.70 5.57 -10.84
C LEU A 188 11.94 6.46 -10.86
N LEU A 189 12.01 7.39 -9.91
CA LEU A 189 13.19 8.18 -9.56
C LEU A 189 13.69 7.69 -8.20
N PRO A 190 14.97 7.30 -8.09
CA PRO A 190 15.49 6.67 -6.87
C PRO A 190 15.69 7.69 -5.74
N ALA A 191 14.84 7.65 -4.72
CA ALA A 191 14.82 8.62 -3.62
C ALA A 191 16.05 8.59 -2.69
N PHE A 192 16.93 7.59 -2.79
CA PHE A 192 18.15 7.49 -1.98
C PHE A 192 19.35 8.23 -2.62
N GLU A 193 19.26 8.60 -3.88
CA GLU A 193 20.30 9.30 -4.63
C GLU A 193 19.98 10.80 -4.76
N MET A 194 19.80 11.50 -3.62
CA MET A 194 19.40 12.91 -3.59
C MET A 194 20.62 13.87 -3.61
N SER A 195 21.67 13.57 -4.40
CA SER A 195 22.78 14.49 -4.67
C SER A 195 22.31 15.71 -5.47
N ALA A 196 23.07 16.81 -5.46
CA ALA A 196 22.73 18.02 -6.24
C ALA A 196 22.58 17.72 -7.74
N GLU A 197 23.48 16.91 -8.30
CA GLU A 197 23.45 16.47 -9.69
C GLU A 197 22.18 15.65 -10.01
N ASN A 198 21.82 14.69 -9.14
CA ASN A 198 20.62 13.88 -9.33
C ASN A 198 19.34 14.70 -9.16
N LEU A 199 19.34 15.72 -8.31
CA LEU A 199 18.21 16.64 -8.18
C LEU A 199 17.96 17.40 -9.49
N ASP A 200 19.01 17.85 -10.19
CA ASP A 200 18.87 18.49 -11.50
C ASP A 200 18.26 17.53 -12.52
N HIS A 201 18.72 16.26 -12.58
CA HIS A 201 18.13 15.22 -13.42
C HIS A 201 16.67 14.94 -13.08
N PHE A 202 16.28 14.99 -11.79
CA PHE A 202 14.89 14.79 -11.39
C PHE A 202 14.00 15.96 -11.82
N VAL A 203 14.50 17.19 -11.71
CA VAL A 203 13.80 18.39 -12.23
C VAL A 203 13.62 18.31 -13.73
N ASP A 204 14.67 17.92 -14.49
CA ASP A 204 14.59 17.75 -15.92
C ASP A 204 13.60 16.64 -16.31
N ALA A 205 13.62 15.51 -15.61
CA ALA A 205 12.64 14.44 -15.81
C ALA A 205 11.20 14.90 -15.58
N ILE A 206 10.95 15.77 -14.61
CA ILE A 206 9.64 16.37 -14.36
C ILE A 206 9.24 17.30 -15.50
N ARG A 207 10.14 18.17 -15.96
CA ARG A 207 9.90 19.11 -17.06
C ARG A 207 9.59 18.38 -18.39
N ASP A 208 10.36 17.36 -18.69
CA ASP A 208 10.22 16.59 -19.93
C ASP A 208 8.96 15.72 -19.96
N ARG A 209 8.71 15.02 -18.86
CA ARG A 209 7.60 14.05 -18.78
C ARG A 209 6.27 14.71 -18.48
N ARG A 210 6.27 15.89 -17.87
CA ARG A 210 5.07 16.63 -17.44
C ARG A 210 4.06 15.69 -16.78
N PRO A 211 4.41 15.09 -15.63
CA PRO A 211 3.57 14.12 -14.96
C PRO A 211 2.27 14.76 -14.46
N ALA A 212 1.19 14.01 -14.48
CA ALA A 212 -0.05 14.38 -13.80
C ALA A 212 0.04 14.20 -12.28
N MET A 213 1.01 13.37 -11.83
CA MET A 213 1.23 13.09 -10.41
C MET A 213 2.71 12.87 -10.10
N LEU A 214 3.14 13.47 -8.99
CA LEU A 214 4.37 13.13 -8.28
C LEU A 214 3.98 12.35 -7.02
N PHE A 215 4.50 11.14 -6.87
CA PHE A 215 4.27 10.30 -5.70
C PHE A 215 5.59 9.94 -5.05
N GLY A 216 5.77 10.25 -3.76
CA GLY A 216 7.06 9.98 -3.10
C GLY A 216 7.09 10.38 -1.65
N TYR A 217 8.29 10.27 -1.06
CA TYR A 217 8.53 10.76 0.29
C TYR A 217 8.42 12.29 0.34
N PRO A 218 7.70 12.86 1.32
CA PRO A 218 7.55 14.32 1.45
C PRO A 218 8.90 15.06 1.47
N SER A 219 9.89 14.54 2.18
CA SER A 219 11.24 15.11 2.25
C SER A 219 11.92 15.15 0.88
N SER A 220 11.83 14.07 0.10
CA SER A 220 12.41 14.01 -1.24
C SER A 220 11.71 14.97 -2.21
N LEU A 221 10.38 15.03 -2.16
CA LEU A 221 9.61 15.98 -2.96
C LEU A 221 9.91 17.45 -2.58
N SER A 222 10.11 17.71 -1.28
CA SER A 222 10.51 19.06 -0.81
C SER A 222 11.88 19.46 -1.34
N LEU A 223 12.86 18.55 -1.34
CA LEU A 223 14.20 18.83 -1.91
C LEU A 223 14.14 19.13 -3.40
N ILE A 224 13.35 18.36 -4.16
CA ILE A 224 13.15 18.62 -5.59
C ILE A 224 12.48 19.98 -5.83
N ALA A 225 11.52 20.36 -4.99
CA ALA A 225 10.79 21.63 -5.14
C ALA A 225 11.64 22.88 -4.80
N GLN A 226 12.73 22.71 -4.08
CA GLN A 226 13.68 23.79 -3.75
C GLN A 226 14.75 24.00 -4.83
N ARG A 227 14.82 23.09 -5.84
CA ARG A 227 15.77 23.15 -6.95
C ARG A 227 15.16 23.82 -8.19
#